data_320a313086a0ccd8f349078dbae2ff89
#
_entry.id   320a313086a0ccd8f349078dbae2ff89
#
_cell.length_a   1.000
_cell.length_b   1.000
_cell.length_c   1.000
_cell.angle_alpha   90.00
_cell.angle_beta   90.00
_cell.angle_gamma   90.00
#
_symmetry.space_group_name_H-M   'P 1'
#
loop_
_entity.id
_entity.type
_entity.pdbx_description
1 polymer ?
#
loop_
_entity_poly.entity_id
_entity_poly.type
_entity_poly.pdbx_seq_one_letter_code
_entity_poly.pdbx_strand_id
1 'polypeptide(L)'
;MKTNISDALAQSQREIVVGLDDGPAAAAALRWSAEQAKVTGRPLRVVHAWQLSAFEQAAGSTQYVEAALANVRARATRWVLDALGDNASEVRWSLDIVEGGPGPALVERSRDAHLLALGTHEHTGLRRTILGSVSHYCLSHAVAPVVAVPRPREAPHNEESTSGMLSVGPLL
;
A
#
# COMPACT_ATOMS: atom_id res chain seq x y z
N MET A 1 -30.19 -1.29 23.81
CA MET A 1 -28.81 -0.74 23.66
C MET A 1 -28.92 0.45 22.70
N LYS A 2 -28.92 1.68 23.23
CA LYS A 2 -29.09 2.89 22.40
C LYS A 2 -27.70 3.29 21.92
N THR A 3 -27.35 2.97 20.69
CA THR A 3 -26.14 3.52 20.04
C THR A 3 -26.34 5.01 19.92
N ASN A 4 -25.49 5.79 20.58
CA ASN A 4 -25.56 7.24 20.55
C ASN A 4 -25.21 7.71 19.12
N ILE A 5 -26.03 8.56 18.53
CA ILE A 5 -25.81 9.10 17.17
C ILE A 5 -24.42 9.75 17.06
N SER A 6 -23.94 10.36 18.14
CA SER A 6 -22.58 10.92 18.21
C SER A 6 -21.49 9.86 18.04
N ASP A 7 -21.64 8.67 18.63
CA ASP A 7 -20.68 7.57 18.50
C ASP A 7 -20.70 6.97 17.10
N ALA A 8 -21.89 6.90 16.49
CA ALA A 8 -22.03 6.43 15.11
C ALA A 8 -21.38 7.40 14.11
N LEU A 9 -21.52 8.71 14.32
CA LEU A 9 -20.87 9.75 13.51
C LEU A 9 -19.34 9.72 13.70
N ALA A 10 -18.85 9.58 14.92
CA ALA A 10 -17.43 9.47 15.20
C ALA A 10 -16.81 8.20 14.56
N GLN A 11 -17.53 7.07 14.60
CA GLN A 11 -17.11 5.83 13.94
C GLN A 11 -17.12 5.96 12.40
N SER A 12 -18.07 6.70 11.81
CA SER A 12 -18.11 6.92 10.36
C SER A 12 -16.98 7.81 9.85
N GLN A 13 -16.33 8.58 10.72
CA GLN A 13 -15.21 9.46 10.39
C GLN A 13 -13.83 8.80 10.55
N ARG A 14 -13.77 7.59 11.13
CA ARG A 14 -12.50 6.87 11.23
C ARG A 14 -11.95 6.58 9.83
N GLU A 15 -10.71 6.97 9.61
CA GLU A 15 -10.05 6.82 8.31
C GLU A 15 -9.61 5.38 8.05
N ILE A 16 -9.40 5.08 6.78
CA ILE A 16 -8.67 3.89 6.33
C ILE A 16 -7.20 4.30 6.25
N VAL A 17 -6.33 3.53 6.91
CA VAL A 17 -4.88 3.74 6.83
C VAL A 17 -4.28 2.69 5.91
N VAL A 18 -3.37 3.09 5.02
CA VAL A 18 -2.65 2.16 4.14
C VAL A 18 -1.15 2.43 4.17
N GLY A 19 -0.35 1.37 4.29
CA GLY A 19 1.10 1.44 4.18
C GLY A 19 1.54 1.54 2.72
N LEU A 20 2.47 2.44 2.44
CA LEU A 20 3.02 2.72 1.12
C LEU A 20 4.53 2.47 1.07
N ASP A 21 4.96 1.68 0.10
CA ASP A 21 6.33 1.59 -0.40
C ASP A 21 6.33 1.63 -1.94
N ASP A 22 7.47 1.43 -2.59
CA ASP A 22 7.60 1.42 -4.05
C ASP A 22 7.19 0.08 -4.69
N GLY A 23 6.69 -0.87 -3.90
CA GLY A 23 6.34 -2.20 -4.36
C GLY A 23 4.95 -2.28 -4.99
N PRO A 24 4.77 -3.23 -5.93
CA PRO A 24 3.48 -3.45 -6.58
C PRO A 24 2.39 -3.96 -5.62
N ALA A 25 2.78 -4.57 -4.51
CA ALA A 25 1.85 -5.02 -3.47
C ALA A 25 1.27 -3.83 -2.68
N ALA A 26 2.10 -2.82 -2.36
CA ALA A 26 1.63 -1.58 -1.74
C ALA A 26 0.71 -0.80 -2.68
N ALA A 27 1.03 -0.73 -3.98
CA ALA A 27 0.14 -0.13 -4.97
C ALA A 27 -1.21 -0.86 -5.07
N ALA A 28 -1.23 -2.20 -4.96
CA ALA A 28 -2.47 -2.98 -4.92
C ALA A 28 -3.28 -2.69 -3.65
N ALA A 29 -2.62 -2.63 -2.48
CA ALA A 29 -3.26 -2.27 -1.22
C ALA A 29 -3.84 -0.86 -1.26
N LEU A 30 -3.13 0.09 -1.87
CA LEU A 30 -3.59 1.46 -2.02
C LEU A 30 -4.83 1.56 -2.91
N ARG A 31 -4.85 0.89 -4.06
CA ARG A 31 -6.05 0.81 -4.93
C ARG A 31 -7.24 0.21 -4.21
N TRP A 32 -7.05 -0.93 -3.56
CA TRP A 32 -8.10 -1.57 -2.77
C TRP A 32 -8.62 -0.64 -1.67
N SER A 33 -7.74 0.04 -0.94
CA SER A 33 -8.11 0.98 0.12
C SER A 33 -8.90 2.18 -0.42
N ALA A 34 -8.54 2.68 -1.60
CA ALA A 34 -9.28 3.75 -2.26
C ALA A 34 -10.71 3.32 -2.63
N GLU A 35 -10.90 2.11 -3.15
CA GLU A 35 -12.24 1.56 -3.40
C GLU A 35 -13.07 1.46 -2.10
N GLN A 36 -12.45 0.98 -1.01
CA GLN A 36 -13.12 0.93 0.29
C GLN A 36 -13.48 2.33 0.81
N ALA A 37 -12.58 3.30 0.63
CA ALA A 37 -12.81 4.69 1.01
C ALA A 37 -14.00 5.30 0.23
N LYS A 38 -14.11 5.05 -1.07
CA LYS A 38 -15.24 5.46 -1.91
C LYS A 38 -16.55 4.86 -1.43
N VAL A 39 -16.60 3.54 -1.25
CA VAL A 39 -17.82 2.82 -0.84
C VAL A 39 -18.29 3.24 0.55
N THR A 40 -17.36 3.50 1.47
CA THR A 40 -17.70 3.83 2.87
C THR A 40 -17.76 5.32 3.16
N GLY A 41 -17.36 6.18 2.20
CA GLY A 41 -17.27 7.64 2.38
C GLY A 41 -16.17 8.06 3.37
N ARG A 42 -15.23 7.16 3.71
CA ARG A 42 -14.17 7.40 4.69
C ARG A 42 -12.98 8.11 4.06
N PRO A 43 -12.25 8.95 4.81
CA PRO A 43 -10.97 9.46 4.35
C PRO A 43 -9.92 8.34 4.30
N LEU A 44 -8.96 8.48 3.39
CA LEU A 44 -7.84 7.58 3.20
C LEU A 44 -6.55 8.27 3.66
N ARG A 45 -5.85 7.69 4.63
CA ARG A 45 -4.51 8.12 5.03
C ARG A 45 -3.48 7.16 4.49
N VAL A 46 -2.62 7.65 3.63
CA VAL A 46 -1.47 6.91 3.10
C VAL A 46 -0.26 7.21 3.98
N VAL A 47 0.37 6.17 4.52
CA VAL A 47 1.52 6.30 5.43
C VAL A 47 2.75 5.72 4.75
N HIS A 48 3.79 6.54 4.59
CA HIS A 48 5.11 6.13 4.13
C HIS A 48 6.15 6.37 5.23
N ALA A 49 6.77 5.30 5.68
CA ALA A 49 7.86 5.38 6.65
C ALA A 49 9.20 5.56 5.93
N TRP A 50 10.05 6.43 6.45
CA TRP A 50 11.37 6.69 5.91
C TRP A 50 12.41 6.81 7.03
N GLN A 51 13.66 6.60 6.69
CA GLN A 51 14.78 6.76 7.62
C GLN A 51 15.97 7.35 6.87
N LEU A 52 16.67 8.27 7.53
CA LEU A 52 18.01 8.64 7.11
C LEU A 52 18.97 7.49 7.45
N SER A 53 19.90 7.20 6.56
CA SER A 53 21.01 6.31 6.91
C SER A 53 21.84 6.90 8.05
N ALA A 54 22.55 6.05 8.78
CA ALA A 54 23.43 6.51 9.86
C ALA A 54 24.47 7.53 9.36
N PHE A 55 24.96 7.40 8.13
CA PHE A 55 25.88 8.34 7.49
C PHE A 55 25.21 9.69 7.23
N GLU A 56 23.99 9.70 6.70
CA GLU A 56 23.22 10.91 6.43
C GLU A 56 22.85 11.63 7.73
N GLN A 57 22.53 10.89 8.79
CA GLN A 57 22.29 11.46 10.12
C GLN A 57 23.54 12.13 10.69
N ALA A 58 24.72 11.53 10.52
CA ALA A 58 25.99 12.06 11.01
C ALA A 58 26.50 13.27 10.20
N ALA A 59 26.24 13.28 8.89
CA ALA A 59 26.74 14.30 7.96
C ALA A 59 25.70 15.41 7.68
N GLY A 60 24.43 15.22 8.04
CA GLY A 60 23.32 16.05 7.62
C GLY A 60 23.21 17.35 8.44
N SER A 61 23.30 18.48 7.76
CA SER A 61 22.77 19.73 8.28
C SER A 61 21.24 19.70 8.24
N THR A 62 20.58 20.57 9.01
CA THR A 62 19.11 20.71 8.98
C THR A 62 18.58 20.89 7.55
N GLN A 63 19.26 21.68 6.73
CA GLN A 63 18.91 21.92 5.33
C GLN A 63 18.99 20.64 4.48
N TYR A 64 19.96 19.76 4.75
CA TYR A 64 20.06 18.47 4.07
C TYR A 64 18.87 17.55 4.41
N VAL A 65 18.50 17.47 5.68
CA VAL A 65 17.36 16.67 6.17
C VAL A 65 16.05 17.17 5.56
N GLU A 66 15.83 18.47 5.50
CA GLU A 66 14.67 19.09 4.89
C GLU A 66 14.58 18.77 3.38
N ALA A 67 15.70 18.87 2.65
CA ALA A 67 15.76 18.52 1.24
C ALA A 67 15.50 17.01 1.01
N ALA A 68 16.05 16.15 1.85
CA ALA A 68 15.79 14.70 1.78
C ALA A 68 14.30 14.38 2.02
N LEU A 69 13.69 14.99 3.04
CA LEU A 69 12.26 14.83 3.33
C LEU A 69 11.38 15.33 2.17
N ALA A 70 11.71 16.47 1.57
CA ALA A 70 11.01 17.00 0.41
C ALA A 70 11.07 16.02 -0.78
N ASN A 71 12.23 15.42 -1.03
CA ASN A 71 12.40 14.39 -2.07
C ASN A 71 11.60 13.11 -1.79
N VAL A 72 11.61 12.64 -0.53
CA VAL A 72 10.82 11.48 -0.10
C VAL A 72 9.33 11.75 -0.32
N ARG A 73 8.85 12.93 0.10
CA ARG A 73 7.45 13.34 -0.08
C ARG A 73 7.07 13.41 -1.55
N ALA A 74 7.88 14.03 -2.40
CA ALA A 74 7.61 14.14 -3.83
C ALA A 74 7.52 12.76 -4.50
N ARG A 75 8.43 11.83 -4.14
CA ARG A 75 8.44 10.46 -4.65
C ARG A 75 7.22 9.67 -4.18
N ALA A 76 6.91 9.72 -2.88
CA ALA A 76 5.74 9.04 -2.33
C ALA A 76 4.42 9.59 -2.91
N THR A 77 4.32 10.92 -3.12
CA THR A 77 3.16 11.52 -3.80
C THR A 77 2.99 10.97 -5.21
N ARG A 78 4.09 10.82 -5.96
CA ARG A 78 4.04 10.24 -7.32
C ARG A 78 3.52 8.79 -7.27
N TRP A 79 4.03 7.96 -6.36
CA TRP A 79 3.53 6.59 -6.18
C TRP A 79 2.03 6.53 -5.87
N VAL A 80 1.53 7.47 -5.06
CA VAL A 80 0.09 7.57 -4.77
C VAL A 80 -0.68 7.90 -6.04
N LEU A 81 -0.27 8.92 -6.78
CA LEU A 81 -0.95 9.35 -7.99
C LEU A 81 -0.92 8.29 -9.09
N ASP A 82 0.22 7.63 -9.28
CA ASP A 82 0.39 6.53 -10.24
C ASP A 82 -0.50 5.32 -9.88
N ALA A 83 -0.63 5.01 -8.58
CA ALA A 83 -1.46 3.90 -8.14
C ALA A 83 -2.95 4.19 -8.19
N LEU A 84 -3.37 5.41 -7.87
CA LEU A 84 -4.78 5.81 -7.83
C LEU A 84 -5.33 6.20 -9.21
N GLY A 85 -4.48 6.78 -10.09
CA GLY A 85 -4.94 7.28 -11.39
C GLY A 85 -6.08 8.28 -11.23
N ASP A 86 -7.16 8.08 -11.99
CA ASP A 86 -8.34 8.95 -11.97
C ASP A 86 -9.06 8.95 -10.61
N ASN A 87 -8.96 7.86 -9.84
CA ASN A 87 -9.54 7.77 -8.49
C ASN A 87 -8.92 8.76 -7.50
N ALA A 88 -7.75 9.35 -7.79
CA ALA A 88 -7.11 10.32 -6.92
C ALA A 88 -7.98 11.58 -6.65
N SER A 89 -8.83 11.95 -7.59
CA SER A 89 -9.77 13.08 -7.46
C SER A 89 -11.08 12.69 -6.75
N GLU A 90 -11.42 11.42 -6.68
CA GLU A 90 -12.68 10.91 -6.16
C GLU A 90 -12.62 10.51 -4.68
N VAL A 91 -11.42 10.36 -4.14
CA VAL A 91 -11.17 9.95 -2.76
C VAL A 91 -10.51 11.07 -1.97
N ARG A 92 -11.02 11.36 -0.78
CA ARG A 92 -10.34 12.27 0.15
C ARG A 92 -9.13 11.55 0.74
N TRP A 93 -7.93 11.83 0.24
CA TRP A 93 -6.72 11.21 0.74
C TRP A 93 -5.71 12.21 1.30
N SER A 94 -4.87 11.74 2.18
CA SER A 94 -3.72 12.47 2.72
C SER A 94 -2.48 11.59 2.73
N LEU A 95 -1.29 12.20 2.63
CA LEU A 95 0.00 11.52 2.71
C LEU A 95 0.73 11.94 3.98
N ASP A 96 1.01 10.97 4.83
CA ASP A 96 1.77 11.11 6.06
C ASP A 96 3.16 10.47 5.87
N ILE A 97 4.20 11.28 5.95
CA ILE A 97 5.59 10.83 5.90
C ILE A 97 6.11 10.75 7.33
N VAL A 98 6.43 9.55 7.78
CA VAL A 98 6.81 9.27 9.17
C VAL A 98 8.26 8.83 9.22
N GLU A 99 9.06 9.49 10.06
CA GLU A 99 10.41 9.01 10.34
C GLU A 99 10.37 7.80 11.28
N GLY A 100 11.08 6.73 10.91
CA GLY A 100 11.18 5.52 11.72
C GLY A 100 10.92 4.24 10.96
N GLY A 101 10.89 3.13 11.70
CA GLY A 101 10.59 1.81 11.13
C GLY A 101 9.13 1.70 10.67
N PRO A 102 8.87 1.05 9.52
CA PRO A 102 7.53 1.01 8.94
C PRO A 102 6.50 0.31 9.83
N GLY A 103 6.84 -0.79 10.48
CA GLY A 103 5.90 -1.51 11.35
C GLY A 103 5.39 -0.65 12.51
N PRO A 104 6.28 -0.12 13.38
CA PRO A 104 5.89 0.79 14.45
C PRO A 104 5.12 2.02 13.98
N ALA A 105 5.57 2.66 12.90
CA ALA A 105 4.92 3.84 12.34
C ALA A 105 3.46 3.55 11.92
N LEU A 106 3.24 2.44 11.21
CA LEU A 106 1.92 2.02 10.75
C LEU A 106 0.98 1.67 11.91
N VAL A 107 1.48 0.93 12.90
CA VAL A 107 0.70 0.60 14.12
C VAL A 107 0.26 1.85 14.85
N GLU A 108 1.18 2.81 15.05
CA GLU A 108 0.85 4.05 15.75
C GLU A 108 -0.15 4.90 14.97
N ARG A 109 0.06 5.07 13.64
CA ARG A 109 -0.83 5.88 12.79
C ARG A 109 -2.21 5.26 12.55
N SER A 110 -2.34 3.96 12.77
CA SER A 110 -3.61 3.25 12.62
C SER A 110 -4.37 3.01 13.92
N ARG A 111 -3.90 3.51 15.06
CA ARG A 111 -4.48 3.21 16.38
C ARG A 111 -5.99 3.44 16.45
N ASP A 112 -6.46 4.56 15.91
CA ASP A 112 -7.88 4.95 15.89
C ASP A 112 -8.52 4.79 14.50
N ALA A 113 -7.84 4.11 13.58
CA ALA A 113 -8.32 3.90 12.23
C ALA A 113 -9.52 2.94 12.18
N HIS A 114 -10.27 3.00 11.09
CA HIS A 114 -11.28 1.99 10.76
C HIS A 114 -10.62 0.64 10.47
N LEU A 115 -9.54 0.67 9.67
CA LEU A 115 -8.67 -0.46 9.40
C LEU A 115 -7.28 0.01 8.92
N LEU A 116 -6.31 -0.89 9.01
CA LEU A 116 -4.98 -0.77 8.41
C LEU A 116 -4.84 -1.75 7.25
N ALA A 117 -4.58 -1.25 6.05
CA ALA A 117 -4.33 -2.07 4.86
C ALA A 117 -2.84 -2.15 4.54
N LEU A 118 -2.37 -3.34 4.16
CA LEU A 118 -0.97 -3.61 3.83
C LEU A 118 -0.90 -4.49 2.59
N GLY A 119 0.08 -4.22 1.71
CA GLY A 119 0.42 -5.13 0.63
C GLY A 119 1.16 -6.36 1.15
N THR A 120 0.90 -7.50 0.55
CA THR A 120 1.65 -8.74 0.82
C THR A 120 2.41 -9.20 -0.41
N HIS A 121 3.64 -9.67 -0.21
CA HIS A 121 4.48 -10.19 -1.28
C HIS A 121 4.26 -11.71 -1.41
N GLU A 122 4.07 -12.17 -2.63
CA GLU A 122 4.21 -13.60 -2.94
C GLU A 122 5.67 -13.88 -3.28
N HIS A 123 6.29 -14.86 -2.59
CA HIS A 123 7.58 -15.37 -3.03
C HIS A 123 7.36 -16.32 -4.23
N THR A 124 8.03 -16.00 -5.34
CA THR A 124 8.07 -16.86 -6.53
C THR A 124 8.56 -18.25 -6.17
N GLY A 125 7.71 -19.26 -6.38
CA GLY A 125 8.07 -20.68 -6.20
C GLY A 125 7.31 -21.43 -5.11
N LEU A 126 6.73 -20.75 -4.14
CA LEU A 126 5.85 -21.37 -3.15
C LEU A 126 4.46 -20.71 -3.29
N ARG A 127 3.42 -21.50 -3.54
CA ARG A 127 2.01 -21.04 -3.64
C ARG A 127 1.46 -20.51 -2.29
N ARG A 128 2.33 -19.86 -1.49
CA ARG A 128 1.99 -19.31 -0.17
C ARG A 128 2.29 -17.83 -0.14
N THR A 129 1.29 -17.04 0.22
CA THR A 129 1.49 -15.65 0.59
C THR A 129 2.36 -15.62 1.85
N ILE A 130 3.59 -15.12 1.71
CA ILE A 130 4.46 -14.93 2.88
C ILE A 130 4.26 -13.49 3.34
N LEU A 131 3.81 -13.35 4.57
CA LEU A 131 3.74 -12.06 5.23
C LEU A 131 5.17 -11.54 5.44
N GLY A 132 5.47 -10.37 4.86
CA GLY A 132 6.73 -9.67 5.13
C GLY A 132 6.83 -9.23 6.60
N SER A 133 8.02 -8.84 7.02
CA SER A 133 8.30 -8.40 8.40
C SER A 133 7.35 -7.30 8.88
N VAL A 134 7.04 -6.32 8.02
CA VAL A 134 6.11 -5.23 8.32
C VAL A 134 4.70 -5.74 8.53
N SER A 135 4.19 -6.59 7.63
CA SER A 135 2.84 -7.15 7.74
C SER A 135 2.71 -8.04 8.98
N HIS A 136 3.74 -8.86 9.28
CA HIS A 136 3.76 -9.67 10.49
C HIS A 136 3.76 -8.81 11.75
N TYR A 137 4.56 -7.73 11.78
CA TYR A 137 4.59 -6.80 12.90
C TYR A 137 3.23 -6.13 13.12
N CYS A 138 2.62 -5.60 12.06
CA CYS A 138 1.32 -4.94 12.16
C CYS A 138 0.21 -5.90 12.62
N LEU A 139 0.16 -7.13 12.11
CA LEU A 139 -0.81 -8.14 12.54
C LEU A 139 -0.67 -8.51 14.02
N SER A 140 0.55 -8.41 14.57
CA SER A 140 0.81 -8.76 15.97
C SER A 140 0.57 -7.59 16.94
N HIS A 141 0.61 -6.34 16.47
CA HIS A 141 0.64 -5.16 17.35
C HIS A 141 -0.46 -4.13 17.07
N ALA A 142 -1.13 -4.18 15.91
CA ALA A 142 -2.16 -3.21 15.62
C ALA A 142 -3.41 -3.40 16.47
N VAL A 143 -4.01 -2.28 16.90
CA VAL A 143 -5.32 -2.25 17.59
C VAL A 143 -6.46 -2.26 16.56
N ALA A 144 -6.27 -1.57 15.44
CA ALA A 144 -7.24 -1.57 14.35
C ALA A 144 -7.24 -2.92 13.60
N PRO A 145 -8.34 -3.34 12.98
CA PRO A 145 -8.36 -4.47 12.05
C PRO A 145 -7.30 -4.31 10.96
N VAL A 146 -6.55 -5.38 10.66
CA VAL A 146 -5.52 -5.38 9.62
C VAL A 146 -5.99 -6.18 8.42
N VAL A 147 -5.91 -5.58 7.24
CA VAL A 147 -6.23 -6.21 5.96
C VAL A 147 -4.95 -6.38 5.14
N ALA A 148 -4.64 -7.64 4.85
CA ALA A 148 -3.50 -8.02 4.01
C ALA A 148 -3.99 -8.19 2.56
N VAL A 149 -3.53 -7.30 1.65
CA VAL A 149 -3.95 -7.28 0.25
C VAL A 149 -2.88 -7.96 -0.60
N PRO A 150 -3.18 -9.07 -1.26
CA PRO A 150 -2.22 -9.74 -2.12
C PRO A 150 -1.99 -8.94 -3.42
N ARG A 151 -0.80 -9.08 -3.99
CA ARG A 151 -0.53 -8.58 -5.35
C ARG A 151 -1.47 -9.27 -6.34
N PRO A 152 -2.11 -8.54 -7.28
CA PRO A 152 -2.85 -9.16 -8.37
C PRO A 152 -1.93 -10.13 -9.14
N ARG A 153 -2.41 -11.34 -9.40
CA ARG A 153 -1.70 -12.27 -10.26
C ARG A 153 -1.78 -11.75 -11.69
N GLU A 154 -0.64 -11.62 -12.35
CA GLU A 154 -0.64 -11.48 -13.80
C GLU A 154 -1.25 -12.77 -14.36
N ALA A 155 -2.26 -12.62 -15.21
CA ALA A 155 -2.80 -13.76 -15.95
C ALA A 155 -1.63 -14.44 -16.69
N PRO A 156 -1.52 -15.78 -16.69
CA PRO A 156 -0.49 -16.45 -17.46
C PRO A 156 -0.59 -15.95 -18.90
N HIS A 157 0.51 -15.38 -19.42
CA HIS A 157 0.60 -15.14 -20.86
C HIS A 157 0.38 -16.50 -21.52
N ASN A 158 -0.78 -16.67 -22.17
CA ASN A 158 -0.93 -17.72 -23.16
C ASN A 158 0.08 -17.40 -24.26
N GLU A 159 1.25 -18.02 -24.19
CA GLU A 159 2.04 -18.24 -25.39
C GLU A 159 1.14 -19.10 -26.29
N GLU A 160 0.41 -18.43 -27.16
CA GLU A 160 -0.23 -19.10 -28.28
C GLU A 160 0.87 -19.86 -28.99
N SER A 161 0.86 -21.17 -28.75
CA SER A 161 1.64 -22.14 -29.48
C SER A 161 1.38 -21.89 -30.96
N THR A 162 2.32 -21.24 -31.62
CA THR A 162 2.45 -21.30 -33.07
C THR A 162 2.87 -22.73 -33.38
N SER A 163 1.89 -23.62 -33.24
CA SER A 163 2.02 -25.01 -33.68
C SER A 163 2.17 -24.97 -35.19
N GLY A 164 3.38 -25.37 -35.61
CA GLY A 164 3.81 -25.41 -36.98
C GLY A 164 2.76 -26.00 -37.93
N MET A 165 2.44 -25.21 -38.91
CA MET A 165 1.87 -25.68 -40.15
C MET A 165 2.88 -26.60 -40.83
N LEU A 166 2.73 -27.92 -40.58
CA LEU A 166 3.39 -28.91 -41.38
C LEU A 166 2.82 -28.83 -42.82
N SER A 167 3.58 -28.14 -43.66
CA SER A 167 3.36 -28.17 -45.10
C SER A 167 3.62 -29.58 -45.59
N VAL A 168 2.56 -30.32 -45.90
CA VAL A 168 2.63 -31.56 -46.66
C VAL A 168 2.76 -31.17 -48.14
N GLY A 169 3.98 -31.29 -48.66
CA GLY A 169 4.24 -31.18 -50.11
C GLY A 169 3.69 -32.37 -50.87
N PRO A 170 3.22 -32.19 -52.13
CA PRO A 170 2.66 -33.29 -52.91
C PRO A 170 3.77 -34.28 -53.37
N LEU A 171 3.46 -35.57 -53.20
CA LEU A 171 4.20 -36.66 -53.80
C LEU A 171 3.93 -36.72 -55.31
N LEU A 172 4.95 -36.67 -56.13
CA LEU A 172 5.03 -37.23 -57.46
C LEU A 172 6.21 -38.19 -57.51
#